data_7065ff6e020c7f2d519d7351bf1e728e
#
_entry.id   7065ff6e020c7f2d519d7351bf1e728e
#
_cell.length_a   1.000
_cell.length_b   1.000
_cell.length_c   1.000
_cell.angle_alpha   90.00
_cell.angle_beta   90.00
_cell.angle_gamma   90.00
#
_symmetry.space_group_name_H-M   'P 1'
#
loop_
_entity.id
_entity.type
_entity.pdbx_description
1 polymer ?
#
loop_
_entity_poly.entity_id
_entity_poly.type
_entity_poly.pdbx_seq_one_letter_code
_entity_poly.pdbx_strand_id
1 'polypeptide(L)'
;MRCYFKRTQWQYAQALRPFGMHFGGMINIIFRLVWQSAFSRRTPDKPLAYRYNAGILLFADEVMQLIRGLPNASPILQGSALTIGNFDGVHLGHQAILRHLRAKADELRLPMVVMLFEPQPREYFSAENAPARLMQLRDKLFYLGQAGVDIVIVAKFDRTFAALPAQQFIEDWLVRKLNVKFLSIGDDFKFGAKRLGNFAMLQQAGEKFGFTVEDSHSFCLNELRISSTAIREALAKDDLALAGKLLGRPYRILGRVIHGNELGRTIGFPTANIRLHRQVNPVKGVYAVKVRLKSGALFNGVANIGTRPTINGMNQLLEVHLFDFQGDLYGQWLEVELCHKIRNEMKFPSFEDLKKQIAQDVETAKTFLEGVE
;
A
#
# COMPACT_ATOMS: atom_id res chain seq x y z
N MET A 1 32.14 -7.44 20.29
CA MET A 1 31.44 -6.79 19.16
C MET A 1 32.34 -6.30 18.02
N ARG A 2 33.50 -5.68 18.25
CA ARG A 2 34.42 -5.26 17.15
C ARG A 2 35.01 -6.40 16.30
N CYS A 3 35.19 -7.61 16.83
CA CYS A 3 35.76 -8.74 16.08
C CYS A 3 34.77 -9.44 15.13
N TYR A 4 33.45 -9.38 15.43
CA TYR A 4 32.42 -9.99 14.57
C TYR A 4 32.19 -9.18 13.29
N PHE A 5 32.32 -7.87 13.40
CA PHE A 5 32.15 -6.93 12.27
C PHE A 5 33.24 -7.06 11.19
N LYS A 6 34.50 -7.28 11.59
CA LYS A 6 35.60 -7.49 10.61
C LYS A 6 35.47 -8.81 9.84
N ARG A 7 34.87 -9.85 10.44
CA ARG A 7 34.73 -11.16 9.77
C ARG A 7 33.66 -11.16 8.70
N THR A 8 32.55 -10.46 8.91
CA THR A 8 31.45 -10.31 7.92
C THR A 8 31.86 -9.46 6.73
N GLN A 9 32.59 -8.36 6.95
CA GLN A 9 33.13 -7.54 5.84
C GLN A 9 34.12 -8.31 4.96
N TRP A 10 34.90 -9.19 5.55
CA TRP A 10 35.89 -9.99 4.80
C TRP A 10 35.25 -11.06 3.92
N GLN A 11 34.18 -11.67 4.36
CA GLN A 11 33.43 -12.67 3.58
C GLN A 11 32.73 -12.04 2.37
N TYR A 12 32.14 -10.86 2.51
CA TYR A 12 31.52 -10.14 1.38
C TYR A 12 32.55 -9.58 0.38
N ALA A 13 33.70 -9.14 0.85
CA ALA A 13 34.77 -8.66 -0.02
C ALA A 13 35.41 -9.79 -0.86
N GLN A 14 35.44 -11.03 -0.37
CA GLN A 14 35.91 -12.18 -1.14
C GLN A 14 34.90 -12.66 -2.18
N ALA A 15 33.59 -12.56 -1.92
CA ALA A 15 32.54 -12.96 -2.85
C ALA A 15 32.45 -12.06 -4.11
N LEU A 16 32.96 -10.84 -4.02
CA LEU A 16 32.90 -9.84 -5.11
C LEU A 16 34.18 -9.70 -5.93
N ARG A 17 35.27 -10.39 -5.57
CA ARG A 17 36.56 -10.38 -6.31
C ARG A 17 36.46 -10.83 -7.76
N PRO A 18 35.56 -11.74 -8.20
CA PRO A 18 35.49 -12.15 -9.59
C PRO A 18 34.95 -11.09 -10.56
N PHE A 19 34.35 -10.01 -10.06
CA PHE A 19 33.63 -9.02 -10.91
C PHE A 19 34.39 -7.73 -11.18
N GLY A 20 35.63 -7.59 -10.78
CA GLY A 20 36.51 -6.46 -11.19
C GLY A 20 36.04 -5.06 -10.81
N MET A 21 35.10 -4.90 -9.91
CA MET A 21 34.57 -3.60 -9.54
C MET A 21 35.20 -3.03 -8.27
N HIS A 22 35.95 -1.94 -8.41
CA HIS A 22 36.48 -1.14 -7.31
C HIS A 22 35.37 -0.19 -6.77
N PHE A 23 34.59 -0.65 -5.78
CA PHE A 23 33.55 0.14 -5.12
C PHE A 23 33.85 0.41 -3.63
N GLY A 24 35.10 0.77 -3.29
CA GLY A 24 35.51 0.95 -1.89
C GLY A 24 34.88 2.16 -1.14
N GLY A 25 34.38 3.17 -1.84
CA GLY A 25 33.85 4.39 -1.23
C GLY A 25 32.33 4.38 -0.96
N MET A 26 31.55 3.81 -1.85
CA MET A 26 30.08 3.87 -1.76
C MET A 26 29.48 2.88 -0.76
N ILE A 27 30.07 1.70 -0.60
CA ILE A 27 29.60 0.68 0.35
C ILE A 27 29.79 1.15 1.81
N ASN A 28 30.85 1.87 2.11
CA ASN A 28 31.08 2.42 3.46
C ASN A 28 30.11 3.55 3.84
N ILE A 29 29.64 4.33 2.88
CA ILE A 29 28.64 5.39 3.12
C ILE A 29 27.26 4.77 3.35
N ILE A 30 26.88 3.78 2.57
CA ILE A 30 25.59 3.07 2.70
C ILE A 30 25.55 2.29 4.02
N PHE A 31 26.62 1.59 4.41
CA PHE A 31 26.69 0.87 5.69
C PHE A 31 26.72 1.81 6.91
N ARG A 32 27.38 2.95 6.85
CA ARG A 32 27.35 3.94 7.95
C ARG A 32 25.99 4.59 8.12
N LEU A 33 25.26 4.87 7.03
CA LEU A 33 23.91 5.43 7.07
C LEU A 33 22.87 4.44 7.58
N VAL A 34 23.02 3.16 7.25
CA VAL A 34 22.10 2.10 7.68
C VAL A 34 22.30 1.70 9.15
N TRP A 35 23.53 1.79 9.68
CA TRP A 35 23.83 1.30 11.03
C TRP A 35 23.62 2.32 12.15
N GLN A 36 23.66 3.62 11.87
CA GLN A 36 23.41 4.65 12.88
C GLN A 36 21.94 4.84 13.22
N SER A 37 21.00 4.36 12.37
CA SER A 37 19.57 4.58 12.54
C SER A 37 18.79 3.40 13.18
N ALA A 38 19.40 2.24 13.35
CA ALA A 38 18.68 1.02 13.79
C ALA A 38 18.23 1.02 15.28
N PHE A 39 18.54 2.06 16.07
CA PHE A 39 18.30 2.07 17.53
C PHE A 39 17.57 3.30 18.09
N SER A 40 16.78 4.03 17.33
CA SER A 40 15.96 5.12 17.88
C SER A 40 14.47 4.80 17.78
N ARG A 41 13.78 5.00 18.92
CA ARG A 41 12.36 4.66 19.16
C ARG A 41 11.43 5.29 18.13
N ARG A 42 10.47 4.48 17.64
CA ARG A 42 9.42 4.83 16.70
C ARG A 42 8.52 5.95 17.24
N THR A 43 8.36 7.03 16.48
CA THR A 43 7.33 8.05 16.69
C THR A 43 6.35 8.02 15.50
N PRO A 44 5.01 8.07 15.75
CA PRO A 44 3.99 7.90 14.69
C PRO A 44 3.85 9.03 13.67
N ASP A 45 4.54 10.16 13.84
CA ASP A 45 4.25 11.42 13.15
C ASP A 45 5.31 11.92 12.15
N LYS A 46 6.12 11.03 11.57
CA LYS A 46 7.12 11.50 10.58
C LYS A 46 6.52 11.66 9.17
N PRO A 47 6.88 12.73 8.43
CA PRO A 47 6.34 13.01 7.10
C PRO A 47 6.75 11.95 6.07
N LEU A 48 5.87 11.75 5.07
CA LEU A 48 6.01 10.82 3.94
C LEU A 48 7.25 11.11 3.08
N ALA A 49 8.40 10.59 3.45
CA ALA A 49 9.62 10.66 2.65
C ALA A 49 9.88 9.34 1.92
N TYR A 50 9.61 9.30 0.62
CA TYR A 50 9.99 8.18 -0.23
C TYR A 50 11.24 8.51 -1.03
N ARG A 51 12.24 7.65 -0.97
CA ARG A 51 13.29 7.61 -1.99
C ARG A 51 13.28 6.23 -2.63
N TYR A 52 13.01 6.19 -3.93
CA TYR A 52 13.15 4.99 -4.74
C TYR A 52 14.51 5.02 -5.41
N ASN A 53 15.36 4.06 -5.10
CA ASN A 53 16.63 3.88 -5.79
C ASN A 53 16.89 2.38 -5.99
N ALA A 54 17.04 1.95 -7.24
CA ALA A 54 17.46 0.60 -7.63
C ALA A 54 16.75 -0.57 -6.90
N GLY A 55 15.41 -0.51 -6.74
CA GLY A 55 14.64 -1.59 -6.09
C GLY A 55 14.58 -1.52 -4.56
N ILE A 56 15.11 -0.47 -3.95
CA ILE A 56 15.08 -0.23 -2.51
C ILE A 56 14.14 0.95 -2.23
N LEU A 57 13.15 0.75 -1.37
CA LEU A 57 12.28 1.80 -0.84
C LEU A 57 12.77 2.17 0.57
N LEU A 58 13.11 3.44 0.74
CA LEU A 58 13.47 3.98 2.05
C LEU A 58 12.24 4.62 2.67
N PHE A 59 11.80 4.12 3.81
CA PHE A 59 10.75 4.70 4.63
C PHE A 59 11.35 5.18 5.94
N ALA A 60 11.43 6.48 6.13
CA ALA A 60 11.85 7.15 7.34
C ALA A 60 13.19 6.68 7.94
N ASP A 61 13.50 5.48 8.21
CA ASP A 61 14.77 4.89 8.66
C ASP A 61 14.80 3.36 8.43
N GLU A 62 13.76 2.78 7.76
CA GLU A 62 13.70 1.36 7.48
C GLU A 62 13.87 1.11 5.97
N VAL A 63 14.73 0.17 5.63
CA VAL A 63 15.03 -0.22 4.24
C VAL A 63 14.15 -1.43 3.91
N MET A 64 13.12 -1.23 3.08
CA MET A 64 12.32 -2.32 2.53
C MET A 64 12.75 -2.57 1.09
N GLN A 65 13.08 -3.82 0.77
CA GLN A 65 13.39 -4.23 -0.59
C GLN A 65 12.10 -4.47 -1.38
N LEU A 66 11.96 -3.83 -2.55
CA LEU A 66 10.88 -4.07 -3.49
C LEU A 66 11.38 -4.86 -4.69
N ILE A 67 10.82 -6.06 -4.90
CA ILE A 67 11.11 -6.91 -6.06
C ILE A 67 9.89 -6.90 -6.98
N ARG A 68 10.06 -6.43 -8.21
CA ARG A 68 9.00 -6.43 -9.22
C ARG A 68 9.18 -7.59 -10.19
N GLY A 69 8.19 -8.47 -10.24
CA GLY A 69 8.19 -9.69 -11.03
C GLY A 69 9.01 -10.82 -10.37
N LEU A 70 8.39 -11.98 -10.24
CA LEU A 70 9.04 -13.17 -9.66
C LEU A 70 10.31 -13.62 -10.39
N PRO A 71 10.42 -13.55 -11.73
CA PRO A 71 11.66 -13.90 -12.43
C PRO A 71 12.86 -13.08 -11.96
N ASN A 72 12.64 -11.82 -11.54
CA ASN A 72 13.69 -10.90 -11.10
C ASN A 72 14.12 -11.13 -9.64
N ALA A 73 13.41 -11.99 -8.89
CA ALA A 73 13.81 -12.34 -7.54
C ALA A 73 15.07 -13.20 -7.55
N SER A 74 16.15 -12.72 -6.97
CA SER A 74 17.29 -13.58 -6.63
C SER A 74 16.87 -14.55 -5.54
N PRO A 75 17.41 -15.78 -5.50
CA PRO A 75 17.12 -16.73 -4.43
C PRO A 75 17.46 -16.16 -3.05
N ILE A 76 16.54 -16.29 -2.10
CA ILE A 76 16.73 -15.86 -0.71
C ILE A 76 17.47 -16.99 0.04
N LEU A 77 18.80 -16.94 0.01
CA LEU A 77 19.64 -18.05 0.49
C LEU A 77 19.45 -18.38 1.96
N GLN A 78 19.23 -17.36 2.82
CA GLN A 78 19.05 -17.57 4.26
C GLN A 78 17.67 -18.12 4.64
N GLY A 79 16.75 -18.21 3.70
CA GLY A 79 15.35 -18.56 3.94
C GLY A 79 14.46 -17.35 4.17
N SER A 80 13.15 -17.58 4.26
CA SER A 80 12.16 -16.51 4.45
C SER A 80 10.97 -16.94 5.30
N ALA A 81 10.39 -15.98 6.04
CA ALA A 81 9.07 -16.06 6.63
C ALA A 81 8.11 -15.30 5.71
N LEU A 82 7.19 -16.01 5.06
CA LEU A 82 6.37 -15.51 3.95
C LEU A 82 4.89 -15.41 4.31
N THR A 83 4.23 -14.38 3.83
CA THR A 83 2.78 -14.35 3.64
C THR A 83 2.42 -13.92 2.23
N ILE A 84 1.27 -14.40 1.72
CA ILE A 84 0.81 -14.13 0.36
C ILE A 84 -0.62 -13.60 0.41
N GLY A 85 -0.89 -12.46 -0.23
CA GLY A 85 -2.23 -11.90 -0.25
C GLY A 85 -2.33 -10.58 -1.01
N ASN A 86 -3.52 -10.05 -1.16
CA ASN A 86 -3.73 -8.75 -1.79
C ASN A 86 -3.41 -7.58 -0.85
N PHE A 87 -3.53 -7.77 0.45
CA PHE A 87 -3.32 -6.74 1.49
C PHE A 87 -4.02 -5.41 1.17
N ASP A 88 -5.21 -5.47 0.55
CA ASP A 88 -5.94 -4.27 0.16
C ASP A 88 -6.53 -3.59 1.39
N GLY A 89 -6.09 -2.34 1.62
CA GLY A 89 -6.41 -1.56 2.80
C GLY A 89 -5.39 -1.70 3.94
N VAL A 90 -4.54 -2.71 3.99
CA VAL A 90 -3.64 -3.03 5.13
C VAL A 90 -4.36 -2.78 6.47
N HIS A 91 -5.58 -3.35 6.59
CA HIS A 91 -6.50 -3.18 7.72
C HIS A 91 -6.01 -3.92 8.97
N LEU A 92 -6.68 -3.74 10.10
CA LEU A 92 -6.27 -4.32 11.38
C LEU A 92 -6.07 -5.84 11.32
N GLY A 93 -6.88 -6.58 10.55
CA GLY A 93 -6.66 -8.01 10.31
C GLY A 93 -5.34 -8.29 9.60
N HIS A 94 -5.00 -7.54 8.54
CA HIS A 94 -3.69 -7.65 7.89
C HIS A 94 -2.55 -7.28 8.82
N GLN A 95 -2.71 -6.21 9.62
CA GLN A 95 -1.69 -5.78 10.59
C GLN A 95 -1.45 -6.84 11.67
N ALA A 96 -2.49 -7.58 12.09
CA ALA A 96 -2.34 -8.67 13.04
C ALA A 96 -1.56 -9.85 12.43
N ILE A 97 -1.86 -10.23 11.18
CA ILE A 97 -1.08 -11.24 10.43
C ILE A 97 0.39 -10.81 10.32
N LEU A 98 0.63 -9.55 9.95
CA LEU A 98 1.98 -9.02 9.79
C LEU A 98 2.76 -9.01 11.11
N ARG A 99 2.11 -8.64 12.23
CA ARG A 99 2.74 -8.70 13.57
C ARG A 99 3.12 -10.13 13.97
N HIS A 100 2.22 -11.09 13.72
CA HIS A 100 2.51 -12.50 13.99
C HIS A 100 3.68 -13.00 13.13
N LEU A 101 3.64 -12.70 11.82
CA LEU A 101 4.72 -13.07 10.90
C LEU A 101 6.05 -12.42 11.28
N ARG A 102 6.05 -11.15 11.76
CA ARG A 102 7.26 -10.48 12.24
C ARG A 102 7.86 -11.21 13.44
N ALA A 103 7.03 -11.58 14.42
CA ALA A 103 7.50 -12.33 15.59
C ALA A 103 8.12 -13.67 15.19
N LYS A 104 7.52 -14.40 14.24
CA LYS A 104 8.07 -15.66 13.71
C LYS A 104 9.35 -15.45 12.90
N ALA A 105 9.41 -14.41 12.10
CA ALA A 105 10.62 -14.06 11.34
C ALA A 105 11.79 -13.72 12.27
N ASP A 106 11.53 -12.98 13.35
CA ASP A 106 12.55 -12.65 14.37
C ASP A 106 13.03 -13.90 15.13
N GLU A 107 12.09 -14.77 15.56
CA GLU A 107 12.38 -16.05 16.22
C GLU A 107 13.31 -16.92 15.36
N LEU A 108 12.99 -17.02 14.06
CA LEU A 108 13.73 -17.83 13.10
C LEU A 108 14.96 -17.10 12.50
N ARG A 109 15.14 -15.81 12.80
CA ARG A 109 16.18 -14.93 12.22
C ARG A 109 16.12 -14.88 10.70
N LEU A 110 14.89 -14.79 10.16
CA LEU A 110 14.61 -14.76 8.72
C LEU A 110 14.07 -13.37 8.31
N PRO A 111 14.25 -12.98 7.04
CA PRO A 111 13.52 -11.82 6.51
C PRO A 111 12.03 -12.12 6.45
N MET A 112 11.24 -11.10 6.83
CA MET A 112 9.79 -11.09 6.66
C MET A 112 9.45 -10.68 5.23
N VAL A 113 8.80 -11.58 4.50
CA VAL A 113 8.48 -11.40 3.09
C VAL A 113 6.97 -11.33 2.89
N VAL A 114 6.51 -10.36 2.09
CA VAL A 114 5.12 -10.26 1.64
C VAL A 114 5.07 -10.39 0.12
N MET A 115 4.30 -11.34 -0.39
CA MET A 115 4.03 -11.48 -1.82
C MET A 115 2.67 -10.89 -2.16
N LEU A 116 2.65 -9.98 -3.12
CA LEU A 116 1.47 -9.30 -3.67
C LEU A 116 1.29 -9.66 -5.14
N PHE A 117 0.07 -9.49 -5.63
CA PHE A 117 -0.25 -9.63 -7.06
C PHE A 117 -0.65 -8.29 -7.68
N GLU A 118 -0.10 -7.98 -8.87
CA GLU A 118 -0.44 -6.77 -9.61
C GLU A 118 -0.54 -7.09 -11.13
N PRO A 119 -1.72 -6.87 -11.77
CA PRO A 119 -3.01 -6.54 -11.12
C PRO A 119 -3.47 -7.61 -10.12
N GLN A 120 -4.47 -7.29 -9.30
CA GLN A 120 -5.05 -8.30 -8.40
C GLN A 120 -5.76 -9.40 -9.22
N PRO A 121 -5.76 -10.68 -8.77
CA PRO A 121 -6.34 -11.78 -9.56
C PRO A 121 -7.79 -11.53 -10.02
N ARG A 122 -8.63 -10.92 -9.17
CA ARG A 122 -10.02 -10.59 -9.54
C ARG A 122 -10.09 -9.53 -10.65
N GLU A 123 -9.18 -8.57 -10.68
CA GLU A 123 -9.11 -7.57 -11.75
C GLU A 123 -8.66 -8.18 -13.06
N TYR A 124 -7.76 -9.15 -13.02
CA TYR A 124 -7.30 -9.85 -14.21
C TYR A 124 -8.41 -10.72 -14.83
N PHE A 125 -9.15 -11.49 -14.01
CA PHE A 125 -10.17 -12.41 -14.51
C PHE A 125 -11.52 -11.76 -14.82
N SER A 126 -11.88 -10.67 -14.15
CA SER A 126 -13.19 -10.02 -14.23
C SER A 126 -13.09 -8.55 -13.91
N ALA A 127 -12.46 -7.79 -14.80
CA ALA A 127 -12.18 -6.36 -14.61
C ALA A 127 -13.45 -5.55 -14.29
N GLU A 128 -14.56 -5.86 -14.96
CA GLU A 128 -15.84 -5.15 -14.80
C GLU A 128 -16.50 -5.40 -13.42
N ASN A 129 -16.27 -6.58 -12.84
CA ASN A 129 -16.83 -7.00 -11.55
C ASN A 129 -15.77 -6.97 -10.43
N ALA A 130 -14.60 -6.39 -10.71
CA ALA A 130 -13.57 -6.30 -9.70
C ALA A 130 -13.99 -5.35 -8.58
N PRO A 131 -13.78 -5.75 -7.30
CA PRO A 131 -14.11 -4.87 -6.19
C PRO A 131 -13.26 -3.61 -6.21
N ALA A 132 -13.84 -2.48 -5.80
CA ALA A 132 -13.12 -1.22 -5.69
C ALA A 132 -11.85 -1.38 -4.84
N ARG A 133 -10.71 -0.91 -5.32
CA ARG A 133 -9.47 -0.90 -4.54
C ARG A 133 -9.59 0.07 -3.37
N LEU A 134 -9.24 -0.38 -2.17
CA LEU A 134 -9.16 0.49 -1.01
C LEU A 134 -7.93 1.40 -1.09
N MET A 135 -6.83 0.91 -1.68
CA MET A 135 -5.60 1.69 -1.84
C MET A 135 -4.82 1.27 -3.08
N GLN A 136 -3.97 2.16 -3.58
CA GLN A 136 -3.03 1.85 -4.65
C GLN A 136 -1.83 1.04 -4.12
N LEU A 137 -1.10 0.40 -5.05
CA LEU A 137 0.11 -0.36 -4.70
C LEU A 137 1.10 0.46 -3.87
N ARG A 138 1.30 1.72 -4.22
CA ARG A 138 2.20 2.62 -3.51
C ARG A 138 1.84 2.81 -2.04
N ASP A 139 0.55 3.07 -1.78
CA ASP A 139 0.05 3.27 -0.42
C ASP A 139 0.19 1.98 0.39
N LYS A 140 -0.07 0.84 -0.26
CA LYS A 140 0.13 -0.49 0.30
C LYS A 140 1.60 -0.72 0.71
N LEU A 141 2.53 -0.40 -0.18
CA LEU A 141 3.96 -0.50 0.11
C LEU A 141 4.38 0.35 1.32
N PHE A 142 3.82 1.56 1.44
CA PHE A 142 4.06 2.41 2.60
C PHE A 142 3.63 1.75 3.92
N TYR A 143 2.40 1.25 3.99
CA TYR A 143 1.90 0.62 5.21
C TYR A 143 2.55 -0.73 5.51
N LEU A 144 3.00 -1.48 4.50
CA LEU A 144 3.78 -2.69 4.69
C LEU A 144 5.18 -2.38 5.26
N GLY A 145 5.83 -1.32 4.78
CA GLY A 145 7.09 -0.85 5.36
C GLY A 145 6.92 -0.44 6.82
N GLN A 146 5.87 0.32 7.15
CA GLN A 146 5.56 0.68 8.54
C GLN A 146 5.29 -0.55 9.44
N ALA A 147 4.79 -1.65 8.87
CA ALA A 147 4.60 -2.91 9.58
C ALA A 147 5.89 -3.73 9.73
N GLY A 148 7.04 -3.21 9.28
CA GLY A 148 8.34 -3.86 9.41
C GLY A 148 8.58 -4.98 8.41
N VAL A 149 7.97 -4.92 7.21
CA VAL A 149 8.23 -5.89 6.13
C VAL A 149 9.61 -5.62 5.54
N ASP A 150 10.46 -6.65 5.49
CA ASP A 150 11.82 -6.51 4.93
C ASP A 150 11.83 -6.58 3.41
N ILE A 151 11.00 -7.46 2.82
CA ILE A 151 10.95 -7.68 1.37
C ILE A 151 9.49 -7.73 0.90
N VAL A 152 9.14 -6.91 -0.09
CA VAL A 152 7.88 -7.04 -0.81
C VAL A 152 8.13 -7.53 -2.23
N ILE A 153 7.48 -8.63 -2.59
CA ILE A 153 7.49 -9.19 -3.95
C ILE A 153 6.17 -8.85 -4.61
N VAL A 154 6.21 -8.09 -5.69
CA VAL A 154 5.05 -7.80 -6.53
C VAL A 154 5.08 -8.73 -7.72
N ALA A 155 4.34 -9.83 -7.64
CA ALA A 155 4.20 -10.78 -8.72
C ALA A 155 3.27 -10.20 -9.80
N LYS A 156 3.72 -10.16 -11.05
CA LYS A 156 2.88 -9.81 -12.19
C LYS A 156 1.84 -10.91 -12.39
N PHE A 157 0.56 -10.57 -12.24
CA PHE A 157 -0.53 -11.50 -12.50
C PHE A 157 -0.96 -11.39 -13.96
N ASP A 158 -0.41 -12.25 -14.80
CA ASP A 158 -0.68 -12.30 -16.23
C ASP A 158 -1.07 -13.73 -16.66
N ARG A 159 -1.27 -13.94 -17.96
CA ARG A 159 -1.65 -15.23 -18.54
C ARG A 159 -0.68 -16.36 -18.16
N THR A 160 0.61 -16.08 -18.12
CA THR A 160 1.64 -17.07 -17.79
C THR A 160 1.52 -17.47 -16.33
N PHE A 161 1.40 -16.48 -15.42
CA PHE A 161 1.24 -16.76 -13.99
C PHE A 161 -0.10 -17.43 -13.67
N ALA A 162 -1.20 -17.01 -14.31
CA ALA A 162 -2.52 -17.60 -14.13
C ALA A 162 -2.59 -19.06 -14.60
N ALA A 163 -1.75 -19.47 -15.56
CA ALA A 163 -1.64 -20.83 -16.07
C ALA A 163 -0.65 -21.71 -15.28
N LEU A 164 0.08 -21.16 -14.32
CA LEU A 164 1.11 -21.88 -13.56
C LEU A 164 0.47 -22.99 -12.71
N PRO A 165 0.89 -24.27 -12.86
CA PRO A 165 0.40 -25.36 -12.02
C PRO A 165 0.73 -25.13 -10.54
N ALA A 166 -0.19 -25.56 -9.63
CA ALA A 166 0.01 -25.38 -8.19
C ALA A 166 1.31 -26.02 -7.69
N GLN A 167 1.64 -27.23 -8.15
CA GLN A 167 2.88 -27.90 -7.79
C GLN A 167 4.12 -27.10 -8.23
N GLN A 168 4.11 -26.59 -9.44
CA GLN A 168 5.22 -25.78 -9.96
C GLN A 168 5.37 -24.46 -9.18
N PHE A 169 4.27 -23.82 -8.77
CA PHE A 169 4.31 -22.64 -7.90
C PHE A 169 5.02 -22.96 -6.56
N ILE A 170 4.71 -24.11 -5.95
CA ILE A 170 5.35 -24.55 -4.71
C ILE A 170 6.84 -24.77 -4.93
N GLU A 171 7.22 -25.60 -5.90
CA GLU A 171 8.60 -26.04 -6.07
C GLU A 171 9.52 -24.93 -6.57
N ASP A 172 9.07 -24.15 -7.59
CA ASP A 172 9.90 -23.12 -8.21
C ASP A 172 9.98 -21.86 -7.38
N TRP A 173 8.83 -21.44 -6.80
CA TRP A 173 8.75 -20.15 -6.14
C TRP A 173 8.89 -20.25 -4.63
N LEU A 174 8.11 -21.09 -3.96
CA LEU A 174 8.20 -21.19 -2.50
C LEU A 174 9.49 -21.87 -2.05
N VAL A 175 9.86 -22.98 -2.69
CA VAL A 175 11.03 -23.76 -2.28
C VAL A 175 12.32 -23.21 -2.89
N ARG A 176 12.45 -23.19 -4.22
CA ARG A 176 13.74 -22.86 -4.86
C ARG A 176 14.08 -21.35 -4.81
N LYS A 177 13.12 -20.48 -5.05
CA LYS A 177 13.36 -19.02 -5.12
C LYS A 177 13.29 -18.34 -3.76
N LEU A 178 12.21 -18.56 -3.01
CA LEU A 178 11.97 -17.88 -1.76
C LEU A 178 12.52 -18.62 -0.55
N ASN A 179 12.92 -19.89 -0.73
CA ASN A 179 13.46 -20.74 0.33
C ASN A 179 12.64 -20.62 1.62
N VAL A 180 11.30 -20.76 1.46
CA VAL A 180 10.35 -20.54 2.55
C VAL A 180 10.66 -21.52 3.69
N LYS A 181 10.73 -20.99 4.91
CA LYS A 181 10.86 -21.78 6.16
C LYS A 181 9.61 -21.69 7.01
N PHE A 182 8.88 -20.59 6.87
CA PHE A 182 7.61 -20.35 7.54
C PHE A 182 6.65 -19.65 6.58
N LEU A 183 5.44 -20.18 6.44
CA LEU A 183 4.37 -19.65 5.58
C LEU A 183 3.12 -19.39 6.42
N SER A 184 2.70 -18.12 6.53
CA SER A 184 1.42 -17.73 7.11
C SER A 184 0.44 -17.40 6.01
N ILE A 185 -0.68 -18.16 5.90
CA ILE A 185 -1.63 -18.05 4.80
C ILE A 185 -3.04 -18.38 5.30
N GLY A 186 -4.08 -17.74 4.72
CA GLY A 186 -5.46 -18.09 5.06
C GLY A 186 -5.84 -19.51 4.64
N ASP A 187 -6.68 -20.17 5.42
CA ASP A 187 -7.21 -21.51 5.14
C ASP A 187 -8.04 -21.57 3.84
N ASP A 188 -8.62 -20.43 3.44
CA ASP A 188 -9.38 -20.26 2.21
C ASP A 188 -8.52 -19.93 0.98
N PHE A 189 -7.19 -19.85 1.15
CA PHE A 189 -6.27 -19.50 0.06
C PHE A 189 -6.27 -20.57 -1.04
N LYS A 190 -6.49 -20.09 -2.26
CA LYS A 190 -6.46 -20.91 -3.48
C LYS A 190 -5.43 -20.34 -4.45
N PHE A 191 -4.61 -21.21 -5.02
CA PHE A 191 -3.53 -20.82 -5.93
C PHE A 191 -3.36 -21.79 -7.10
N GLY A 192 -2.47 -21.42 -8.03
CA GLY A 192 -2.20 -22.20 -9.22
C GLY A 192 -3.33 -22.19 -10.25
N ALA A 193 -3.07 -22.77 -11.41
CA ALA A 193 -4.01 -22.86 -12.51
C ALA A 193 -5.35 -23.46 -12.03
N LYS A 194 -6.48 -22.83 -12.47
CA LYS A 194 -7.85 -23.22 -12.09
C LYS A 194 -8.09 -23.26 -10.57
N ARG A 195 -7.24 -22.61 -9.74
CA ARG A 195 -7.35 -22.58 -8.27
C ARG A 195 -7.27 -23.98 -7.62
N LEU A 196 -6.51 -24.90 -8.23
CA LEU A 196 -6.41 -26.29 -7.76
C LEU A 196 -5.54 -26.44 -6.49
N GLY A 197 -4.59 -25.52 -6.27
CA GLY A 197 -3.82 -25.46 -5.03
C GLY A 197 -4.66 -24.95 -3.85
N ASN A 198 -4.43 -25.52 -2.67
CA ASN A 198 -5.14 -25.18 -1.43
C ASN A 198 -4.22 -25.31 -0.21
N PHE A 199 -4.76 -24.99 0.96
CA PHE A 199 -4.03 -25.02 2.23
C PHE A 199 -3.44 -26.42 2.54
N ALA A 200 -4.20 -27.49 2.37
CA ALA A 200 -3.74 -28.87 2.61
C ALA A 200 -2.55 -29.24 1.71
N MET A 201 -2.56 -28.82 0.45
CA MET A 201 -1.43 -29.03 -0.46
C MET A 201 -0.18 -28.29 0.01
N LEU A 202 -0.30 -27.11 0.60
CA LEU A 202 0.83 -26.38 1.18
C LEU A 202 1.36 -27.08 2.42
N GLN A 203 0.49 -27.63 3.29
CA GLN A 203 0.91 -28.40 4.46
C GLN A 203 1.71 -29.64 4.06
N GLN A 204 1.20 -30.43 3.10
CA GLN A 204 1.92 -31.59 2.56
C GLN A 204 3.27 -31.19 1.94
N ALA A 205 3.31 -30.07 1.24
CA ALA A 205 4.55 -29.53 0.70
C ALA A 205 5.52 -29.10 1.81
N GLY A 206 5.00 -28.52 2.90
CA GLY A 206 5.76 -28.14 4.07
C GLY A 206 6.47 -29.35 4.71
N GLU A 207 5.73 -30.45 4.89
CA GLU A 207 6.29 -31.72 5.37
C GLU A 207 7.38 -32.27 4.42
N LYS A 208 7.13 -32.23 3.12
CA LYS A 208 8.06 -32.75 2.10
C LYS A 208 9.33 -31.91 1.96
N PHE A 209 9.23 -30.59 2.01
CA PHE A 209 10.32 -29.66 1.70
C PHE A 209 10.90 -28.93 2.91
N GLY A 210 10.42 -29.21 4.12
CA GLY A 210 10.96 -28.69 5.38
C GLY A 210 10.60 -27.22 5.65
N PHE A 211 9.32 -26.84 5.50
CA PHE A 211 8.82 -25.55 5.93
C PHE A 211 7.49 -25.68 6.70
N THR A 212 7.27 -24.80 7.65
CA THR A 212 6.04 -24.75 8.44
C THR A 212 4.96 -23.95 7.74
N VAL A 213 3.71 -24.43 7.77
CA VAL A 213 2.53 -23.71 7.25
C VAL A 213 1.57 -23.48 8.41
N GLU A 214 1.27 -22.22 8.67
CA GLU A 214 0.27 -21.83 9.68
C GLU A 214 -0.90 -21.09 9.03
N ASP A 215 -2.10 -21.35 9.56
CA ASP A 215 -3.28 -20.59 9.18
C ASP A 215 -3.24 -19.18 9.79
N SER A 216 -3.42 -18.17 8.93
CA SER A 216 -3.62 -16.81 9.36
C SER A 216 -5.08 -16.61 9.77
N HIS A 217 -5.38 -16.84 11.06
CA HIS A 217 -6.73 -16.75 11.59
C HIS A 217 -7.45 -15.44 11.23
N SER A 218 -8.77 -15.54 11.05
CA SER A 218 -9.63 -14.37 10.87
C SER A 218 -9.68 -13.53 12.14
N PHE A 219 -9.50 -12.22 12.01
CA PHE A 219 -9.60 -11.28 13.12
C PHE A 219 -10.97 -10.60 13.13
N CYS A 220 -11.56 -10.47 14.33
CA CYS A 220 -12.83 -9.78 14.54
C CYS A 220 -12.65 -8.57 15.46
N LEU A 221 -13.47 -7.54 15.24
CA LEU A 221 -13.64 -6.38 16.12
C LEU A 221 -15.11 -6.35 16.52
N ASN A 222 -15.40 -6.54 17.81
CA ASN A 222 -16.77 -6.60 18.34
C ASN A 222 -17.66 -7.53 17.47
N GLU A 223 -17.25 -8.79 17.30
CA GLU A 223 -17.91 -9.83 16.49
C GLU A 223 -17.93 -9.55 14.96
N LEU A 224 -17.57 -8.37 14.49
CA LEU A 224 -17.46 -8.06 13.08
C LEU A 224 -16.11 -8.54 12.53
N ARG A 225 -16.16 -9.43 11.54
CA ARG A 225 -14.95 -9.88 10.81
C ARG A 225 -14.26 -8.71 10.11
N ILE A 226 -13.00 -8.43 10.46
CA ILE A 226 -12.21 -7.40 9.81
C ILE A 226 -11.75 -7.89 8.43
N SER A 227 -12.27 -7.27 7.37
CA SER A 227 -11.95 -7.65 6.00
C SER A 227 -12.01 -6.47 5.05
N SER A 228 -11.33 -6.56 3.91
CA SER A 228 -11.44 -5.54 2.85
C SER A 228 -12.87 -5.40 2.32
N THR A 229 -13.68 -6.46 2.39
CA THR A 229 -15.11 -6.42 2.00
C THR A 229 -15.91 -5.57 2.96
N ALA A 230 -15.81 -5.79 4.27
CA ALA A 230 -16.48 -4.98 5.28
C ALA A 230 -16.13 -3.49 5.20
N ILE A 231 -14.85 -3.17 4.89
CA ILE A 231 -14.42 -1.79 4.70
C ILE A 231 -15.05 -1.17 3.45
N ARG A 232 -15.13 -1.91 2.33
CA ARG A 232 -15.80 -1.42 1.12
C ARG A 232 -17.29 -1.16 1.36
N GLU A 233 -17.95 -2.04 2.10
CA GLU A 233 -19.37 -1.90 2.47
C GLU A 233 -19.60 -0.67 3.37
N ALA A 234 -18.71 -0.43 4.34
CA ALA A 234 -18.76 0.77 5.17
C ALA A 234 -18.57 2.04 4.32
N LEU A 235 -17.55 2.08 3.46
CA LEU A 235 -17.30 3.21 2.57
C LEU A 235 -18.43 3.44 1.56
N ALA A 236 -19.06 2.39 1.03
CA ALA A 236 -20.20 2.50 0.14
C ALA A 236 -21.45 3.07 0.81
N LYS A 237 -21.55 2.94 2.14
CA LYS A 237 -22.60 3.53 2.99
C LYS A 237 -22.19 4.89 3.59
N ASP A 238 -21.04 5.42 3.16
CA ASP A 238 -20.44 6.65 3.69
C ASP A 238 -20.11 6.60 5.20
N ASP A 239 -20.04 5.40 5.79
CA ASP A 239 -19.62 5.18 7.17
C ASP A 239 -18.09 5.20 7.30
N LEU A 240 -17.54 6.42 7.22
CA LEU A 240 -16.09 6.66 7.35
C LEU A 240 -15.58 6.28 8.74
N ALA A 241 -16.43 6.40 9.78
CA ALA A 241 -16.07 6.05 11.14
C ALA A 241 -15.84 4.54 11.30
N LEU A 242 -16.76 3.71 10.79
CA LEU A 242 -16.59 2.26 10.79
C LEU A 242 -15.41 1.84 9.91
N ALA A 243 -15.28 2.41 8.70
CA ALA A 243 -14.14 2.15 7.84
C ALA A 243 -12.82 2.46 8.55
N GLY A 244 -12.73 3.58 9.26
CA GLY A 244 -11.56 3.98 10.04
C GLY A 244 -11.27 3.00 11.18
N LYS A 245 -12.30 2.55 11.92
CA LYS A 245 -12.15 1.53 12.98
C LYS A 245 -11.60 0.21 12.43
N LEU A 246 -12.09 -0.27 11.29
CA LEU A 246 -11.63 -1.51 10.66
C LEU A 246 -10.21 -1.38 10.07
N LEU A 247 -9.86 -0.21 9.55
CA LEU A 247 -8.52 0.10 9.03
C LEU A 247 -7.50 0.32 10.16
N GLY A 248 -7.94 0.73 11.35
CA GLY A 248 -7.09 1.20 12.44
C GLY A 248 -6.51 2.60 12.20
N ARG A 249 -7.08 3.34 11.24
CA ARG A 249 -6.72 4.72 10.86
C ARG A 249 -7.82 5.34 10.00
N PRO A 250 -7.92 6.67 9.89
CA PRO A 250 -8.83 7.32 8.95
C PRO A 250 -8.61 6.85 7.51
N TYR A 251 -9.68 6.85 6.70
CA TYR A 251 -9.55 6.50 5.29
C TYR A 251 -8.90 7.66 4.53
N ARG A 252 -7.79 7.39 3.88
CA ARG A 252 -6.95 8.38 3.18
C ARG A 252 -6.69 7.98 1.74
N ILE A 253 -6.55 8.98 0.90
CA ILE A 253 -6.17 8.85 -0.51
C ILE A 253 -4.87 9.62 -0.71
N LEU A 254 -3.84 8.92 -1.18
CA LEU A 254 -2.58 9.56 -1.55
C LEU A 254 -2.51 9.72 -3.06
N GLY A 255 -2.07 10.90 -3.51
CA GLY A 255 -1.91 11.11 -4.93
C GLY A 255 -1.04 12.32 -5.29
N ARG A 256 -0.55 12.31 -6.52
CA ARG A 256 0.22 13.41 -7.07
C ARG A 256 -0.70 14.40 -7.76
N VAL A 257 -0.53 15.68 -7.47
CA VAL A 257 -1.28 16.75 -8.12
C VAL A 257 -0.86 16.86 -9.57
N ILE A 258 -1.85 16.83 -10.45
CA ILE A 258 -1.71 17.01 -11.90
C ILE A 258 -2.36 18.31 -12.35
N HIS A 259 -2.00 18.78 -13.53
CA HIS A 259 -2.73 19.87 -14.17
C HIS A 259 -4.14 19.43 -14.52
N GLY A 260 -5.12 20.27 -14.18
CA GLY A 260 -6.54 20.13 -14.55
C GLY A 260 -6.96 21.23 -15.51
N ASN A 261 -8.28 21.39 -15.71
CA ASN A 261 -8.84 22.42 -16.59
C ASN A 261 -8.88 23.82 -15.93
N GLU A 262 -8.40 23.97 -14.70
CA GLU A 262 -8.28 25.20 -13.90
C GLU A 262 -9.61 25.98 -13.72
N LEU A 263 -10.76 25.37 -14.02
CA LEU A 263 -12.07 25.99 -13.91
C LEU A 263 -12.37 26.51 -12.48
N GLY A 264 -11.92 25.79 -11.45
CA GLY A 264 -12.07 26.21 -10.06
C GLY A 264 -11.42 27.57 -9.77
N ARG A 265 -10.26 27.86 -10.41
CA ARG A 265 -9.56 29.14 -10.26
C ARG A 265 -10.40 30.32 -10.76
N THR A 266 -11.15 30.17 -11.87
CA THR A 266 -11.95 31.22 -12.46
C THR A 266 -13.16 31.59 -11.60
N ILE A 267 -13.61 30.71 -10.71
CA ILE A 267 -14.74 30.92 -9.81
C ILE A 267 -14.34 31.19 -8.36
N GLY A 268 -13.04 31.34 -8.08
CA GLY A 268 -12.51 31.63 -6.74
C GLY A 268 -12.25 30.41 -5.85
N PHE A 269 -12.39 29.18 -6.36
CA PHE A 269 -12.14 27.93 -5.65
C PHE A 269 -11.06 27.08 -6.37
N PRO A 270 -9.78 27.49 -6.33
CA PRO A 270 -8.72 26.72 -6.98
C PRO A 270 -8.64 25.30 -6.40
N THR A 271 -8.56 24.31 -7.28
CA THR A 271 -8.53 22.90 -6.88
C THR A 271 -7.23 22.21 -7.31
N ALA A 272 -6.67 21.39 -6.43
CA ALA A 272 -5.63 20.42 -6.73
C ALA A 272 -6.28 19.16 -7.30
N ASN A 273 -5.87 18.74 -8.49
CA ASN A 273 -6.44 17.59 -9.19
C ASN A 273 -5.54 16.37 -8.98
N ILE A 274 -6.11 15.25 -8.51
CA ILE A 274 -5.40 13.99 -8.26
C ILE A 274 -6.08 12.88 -9.06
N ARG A 275 -5.33 12.24 -9.99
CA ARG A 275 -5.82 11.07 -10.71
C ARG A 275 -5.77 9.84 -9.82
N LEU A 276 -6.90 9.13 -9.69
CA LEU A 276 -7.01 8.02 -8.75
C LEU A 276 -6.54 6.67 -9.31
N HIS A 277 -6.28 6.56 -10.63
CA HIS A 277 -5.83 5.32 -11.28
C HIS A 277 -6.57 4.07 -10.82
N ARG A 278 -7.88 4.18 -10.62
CA ARG A 278 -8.77 3.09 -10.19
C ARG A 278 -9.89 2.97 -11.21
N GLN A 279 -10.32 1.73 -11.49
CA GLN A 279 -11.51 1.51 -12.33
C GLN A 279 -12.78 1.88 -11.55
N VAL A 280 -12.85 1.48 -10.28
CA VAL A 280 -13.95 1.76 -9.38
C VAL A 280 -13.41 2.36 -8.08
N ASN A 281 -14.03 3.45 -7.61
CA ASN A 281 -13.76 4.06 -6.31
C ASN A 281 -14.75 3.53 -5.26
N PRO A 282 -14.30 3.24 -4.03
CA PRO A 282 -15.19 2.85 -2.95
C PRO A 282 -16.00 4.03 -2.39
N VAL A 283 -15.64 5.26 -2.72
CA VAL A 283 -16.27 6.51 -2.27
C VAL A 283 -16.55 7.43 -3.44
N LYS A 284 -17.65 8.22 -3.39
CA LYS A 284 -18.04 9.20 -4.40
C LYS A 284 -18.76 10.37 -3.75
N GLY A 285 -18.63 11.56 -4.33
CA GLY A 285 -19.30 12.76 -3.87
C GLY A 285 -18.35 13.79 -3.25
N VAL A 286 -18.90 14.71 -2.46
CA VAL A 286 -18.20 15.85 -1.86
C VAL A 286 -17.98 15.58 -0.37
N TYR A 287 -16.75 15.83 0.09
CA TYR A 287 -16.30 15.52 1.45
C TYR A 287 -15.58 16.70 2.08
N ALA A 288 -15.77 16.90 3.39
CA ALA A 288 -14.85 17.67 4.22
C ALA A 288 -13.57 16.83 4.42
N VAL A 289 -12.41 17.44 4.24
CA VAL A 289 -11.12 16.74 4.22
C VAL A 289 -10.04 17.45 5.03
N LYS A 290 -9.11 16.66 5.60
CA LYS A 290 -7.83 17.16 6.09
C LYS A 290 -6.74 16.76 5.10
N VAL A 291 -5.91 17.69 4.69
CA VAL A 291 -4.89 17.50 3.65
C VAL A 291 -3.52 17.70 4.24
N ARG A 292 -2.69 16.66 4.17
CA ARG A 292 -1.29 16.72 4.60
C ARG A 292 -0.38 16.87 3.38
N LEU A 293 0.46 17.89 3.41
CA LEU A 293 1.51 18.09 2.41
C LEU A 293 2.76 17.27 2.74
N LYS A 294 3.64 17.12 1.75
CA LYS A 294 4.96 16.46 1.95
C LYS A 294 5.83 17.15 3.02
N SER A 295 5.65 18.45 3.23
CA SER A 295 6.32 19.22 4.29
C SER A 295 5.87 18.84 5.70
N GLY A 296 4.76 18.11 5.85
CA GLY A 296 4.08 17.84 7.11
C GLY A 296 2.99 18.86 7.44
N ALA A 297 2.87 19.97 6.71
CA ALA A 297 1.83 20.98 6.92
C ALA A 297 0.44 20.37 6.67
N LEU A 298 -0.51 20.73 7.52
CA LEU A 298 -1.90 20.28 7.51
C LEU A 298 -2.81 21.43 7.12
N PHE A 299 -3.74 21.16 6.20
CA PHE A 299 -4.76 22.11 5.76
C PHE A 299 -6.13 21.45 5.82
N ASN A 300 -7.13 22.24 6.16
CA ASN A 300 -8.53 21.85 6.00
C ASN A 300 -8.95 22.11 4.54
N GLY A 301 -9.97 21.40 4.06
CA GLY A 301 -10.43 21.59 2.71
C GLY A 301 -11.74 20.89 2.42
N VAL A 302 -12.20 21.04 1.18
CA VAL A 302 -13.32 20.30 0.60
C VAL A 302 -12.84 19.57 -0.65
N ALA A 303 -13.32 18.36 -0.85
CA ALA A 303 -12.91 17.54 -1.97
C ALA A 303 -14.08 16.90 -2.68
N ASN A 304 -14.04 16.87 -4.00
CA ASN A 304 -14.97 16.12 -4.85
C ASN A 304 -14.29 14.88 -5.42
N ILE A 305 -14.93 13.73 -5.26
CA ILE A 305 -14.51 12.45 -5.84
C ILE A 305 -15.53 12.05 -6.88
N GLY A 306 -15.14 12.17 -8.14
CA GLY A 306 -16.05 11.96 -9.26
C GLY A 306 -15.42 11.29 -10.45
N THR A 307 -16.24 11.07 -11.47
CA THR A 307 -15.84 10.46 -12.73
C THR A 307 -15.91 11.49 -13.83
N ARG A 308 -14.82 11.69 -14.56
CA ARG A 308 -14.82 12.52 -15.75
C ARG A 308 -14.69 11.69 -17.02
N PRO A 309 -15.58 11.87 -18.00
CA PRO A 309 -15.40 11.31 -19.34
C PRO A 309 -14.11 11.86 -19.97
N THR A 310 -13.34 10.99 -20.61
CA THR A 310 -12.16 11.36 -21.38
C THR A 310 -12.18 10.62 -22.72
N ILE A 311 -11.36 11.05 -23.67
CA ILE A 311 -11.24 10.40 -24.98
C ILE A 311 -10.88 8.89 -24.83
N ASN A 312 -10.19 8.52 -23.76
CA ASN A 312 -9.72 7.16 -23.48
C ASN A 312 -10.55 6.42 -22.41
N GLY A 313 -11.79 6.85 -22.12
CA GLY A 313 -12.67 6.23 -21.14
C GLY A 313 -13.00 7.13 -19.94
N MET A 314 -13.37 6.51 -18.82
CA MET A 314 -13.78 7.21 -17.59
C MET A 314 -12.59 7.32 -16.64
N ASN A 315 -12.15 8.53 -16.35
CA ASN A 315 -11.11 8.77 -15.34
C ASN A 315 -11.74 9.12 -13.98
N GLN A 316 -11.31 8.44 -12.95
CA GLN A 316 -11.64 8.78 -11.57
C GLN A 316 -10.71 9.90 -11.10
N LEU A 317 -11.29 10.99 -10.63
CA LEU A 317 -10.57 12.19 -10.20
C LEU A 317 -10.98 12.59 -8.78
N LEU A 318 -9.99 13.01 -8.01
CA LEU A 318 -10.17 13.68 -6.73
C LEU A 318 -9.72 15.12 -6.91
N GLU A 319 -10.64 16.06 -6.75
CA GLU A 319 -10.44 17.51 -6.83
C GLU A 319 -10.51 18.08 -5.43
N VAL A 320 -9.44 18.71 -4.96
CA VAL A 320 -9.31 19.18 -3.58
C VAL A 320 -9.12 20.69 -3.57
N HIS A 321 -10.00 21.42 -2.92
CA HIS A 321 -9.84 22.83 -2.59
C HIS A 321 -9.35 22.95 -1.14
N LEU A 322 -8.12 23.47 -0.95
CA LEU A 322 -7.53 23.68 0.36
C LEU A 322 -7.90 25.08 0.86
N PHE A 323 -8.35 25.17 2.11
CA PHE A 323 -8.67 26.45 2.74
C PHE A 323 -7.38 27.19 3.11
N ASP A 324 -7.38 28.50 2.89
CA ASP A 324 -6.30 29.42 3.26
C ASP A 324 -4.90 29.05 2.72
N PHE A 325 -4.86 28.20 1.69
CA PHE A 325 -3.61 27.79 1.05
C PHE A 325 -3.23 28.77 -0.06
N GLN A 326 -1.98 29.25 0.01
CA GLN A 326 -1.37 30.05 -1.05
C GLN A 326 -0.10 29.33 -1.52
N GLY A 327 -0.01 29.02 -2.80
CA GLY A 327 1.18 28.38 -3.37
C GLY A 327 0.87 27.46 -4.54
N ASP A 328 1.92 26.79 -5.04
CA ASP A 328 1.84 25.82 -6.11
C ASP A 328 1.95 24.40 -5.57
N LEU A 329 0.97 23.56 -5.93
CA LEU A 329 0.89 22.16 -5.56
C LEU A 329 1.21 21.20 -6.73
N TYR A 330 1.39 21.72 -7.95
CA TYR A 330 1.62 20.85 -9.11
C TYR A 330 2.84 19.94 -8.93
N GLY A 331 2.63 18.67 -9.25
CA GLY A 331 3.66 17.64 -9.07
C GLY A 331 3.93 17.22 -7.62
N GLN A 332 3.36 17.90 -6.63
CA GLN A 332 3.49 17.53 -5.23
C GLN A 332 2.58 16.34 -4.88
N TRP A 333 2.93 15.65 -3.80
CA TRP A 333 2.12 14.58 -3.24
C TRP A 333 1.30 15.10 -2.09
N LEU A 334 0.01 14.79 -2.13
CA LEU A 334 -0.95 15.08 -1.07
C LEU A 334 -1.46 13.79 -0.45
N GLU A 335 -1.65 13.80 0.86
CA GLU A 335 -2.41 12.81 1.62
C GLU A 335 -3.74 13.46 2.02
N VAL A 336 -4.83 12.97 1.46
CA VAL A 336 -6.19 13.51 1.64
C VAL A 336 -6.99 12.55 2.51
N GLU A 337 -7.27 12.96 3.74
CA GLU A 337 -8.09 12.26 4.71
C GLU A 337 -9.56 12.68 4.54
N LEU A 338 -10.45 11.70 4.32
CA LEU A 338 -11.89 11.96 4.24
C LEU A 338 -12.48 11.98 5.65
N CYS A 339 -12.99 13.12 6.07
CA CYS A 339 -13.51 13.32 7.42
C CYS A 339 -15.02 13.16 7.50
N HIS A 340 -15.76 13.77 6.57
CA HIS A 340 -17.23 13.77 6.55
C HIS A 340 -17.76 13.89 5.13
N LYS A 341 -18.82 13.14 4.80
CA LYS A 341 -19.53 13.31 3.53
C LYS A 341 -20.49 14.46 3.59
N ILE A 342 -20.35 15.43 2.68
CA ILE A 342 -21.23 16.58 2.60
C ILE A 342 -22.45 16.26 1.72
N ARG A 343 -22.21 15.72 0.51
CA ARG A 343 -23.27 15.36 -0.44
C ARG A 343 -22.81 14.43 -1.56
N ASN A 344 -23.75 13.93 -2.31
CA ASN A 344 -23.47 13.22 -3.58
C ASN A 344 -23.11 14.21 -4.71
N GLU A 345 -22.54 13.69 -5.80
CA GLU A 345 -22.36 14.49 -7.03
C GLU A 345 -23.71 14.97 -7.58
N MET A 346 -23.75 16.19 -8.07
CA MET A 346 -24.92 16.80 -8.67
C MET A 346 -24.56 17.45 -10.01
N LYS A 347 -25.52 17.51 -10.93
CA LYS A 347 -25.42 18.33 -12.14
C LYS A 347 -26.06 19.69 -11.88
N PHE A 348 -25.46 20.74 -12.39
CA PHE A 348 -25.94 22.09 -12.22
C PHE A 348 -26.42 22.66 -13.55
N PRO A 349 -27.56 23.36 -13.56
CA PRO A 349 -28.11 23.97 -14.78
C PRO A 349 -27.29 25.15 -15.25
N SER A 350 -26.61 25.86 -14.34
CA SER A 350 -25.77 27.01 -14.63
C SER A 350 -24.45 27.01 -13.87
N PHE A 351 -23.51 27.81 -14.33
CA PHE A 351 -22.24 28.03 -13.68
C PHE A 351 -22.38 28.77 -12.34
N GLU A 352 -23.34 29.67 -12.24
CA GLU A 352 -23.66 30.38 -11.01
C GLU A 352 -24.23 29.46 -9.93
N ASP A 353 -25.08 28.51 -10.31
CA ASP A 353 -25.59 27.50 -9.35
C ASP A 353 -24.48 26.59 -8.84
N LEU A 354 -23.55 26.19 -9.71
CA LEU A 354 -22.36 25.46 -9.30
C LEU A 354 -21.53 26.25 -8.29
N LYS A 355 -21.29 27.55 -8.55
CA LYS A 355 -20.51 28.43 -7.67
C LYS A 355 -21.18 28.59 -6.29
N LYS A 356 -22.49 28.78 -6.26
CA LYS A 356 -23.27 28.88 -5.01
C LYS A 356 -23.19 27.60 -4.21
N GLN A 357 -23.30 26.43 -4.86
CA GLN A 357 -23.23 25.17 -4.18
C GLN A 357 -21.81 24.89 -3.63
N ILE A 358 -20.76 25.22 -4.37
CA ILE A 358 -19.38 25.07 -3.86
C ILE A 358 -19.17 25.95 -2.63
N ALA A 359 -19.71 27.20 -2.61
CA ALA A 359 -19.62 28.05 -1.44
C ALA A 359 -20.33 27.44 -0.22
N GLN A 360 -21.50 26.81 -0.40
CA GLN A 360 -22.21 26.10 0.66
C GLN A 360 -21.43 24.87 1.14
N ASP A 361 -20.83 24.10 0.23
CA ASP A 361 -20.01 22.94 0.56
C ASP A 361 -18.79 23.35 1.41
N VAL A 362 -18.15 24.48 1.08
CA VAL A 362 -17.01 25.05 1.83
C VAL A 362 -17.43 25.42 3.25
N GLU A 363 -18.57 26.15 3.42
CA GLU A 363 -19.05 26.51 4.75
C GLU A 363 -19.45 25.29 5.58
N THR A 364 -20.08 24.29 4.97
CA THR A 364 -20.40 23.02 5.64
C THR A 364 -19.13 22.28 6.08
N ALA A 365 -18.10 22.25 5.21
CA ALA A 365 -16.83 21.62 5.54
C ALA A 365 -16.11 22.34 6.69
N LYS A 366 -16.07 23.69 6.70
CA LYS A 366 -15.48 24.49 7.75
C LYS A 366 -16.16 24.22 9.10
N THR A 367 -17.49 24.32 9.15
CA THR A 367 -18.27 24.09 10.36
C THR A 367 -18.02 22.71 10.94
N PHE A 368 -17.96 21.67 10.08
CA PHE A 368 -17.65 20.31 10.54
C PHE A 368 -16.24 20.19 11.09
N LEU A 369 -15.24 20.72 10.38
CA LEU A 369 -13.83 20.57 10.73
C LEU A 369 -13.42 21.37 11.96
N GLU A 370 -14.06 22.52 12.23
CA GLU A 370 -13.89 23.32 13.45
C GLU A 370 -14.54 22.65 14.69
N GLY A 371 -15.62 21.90 14.48
CA GLY A 371 -16.29 21.17 15.59
C GLY A 371 -15.62 19.85 15.99
N VAL A 372 -14.54 19.45 15.29
CA VAL A 372 -13.82 18.18 15.53
C VAL A 372 -12.40 18.44 16.10
N GLU A 373 -12.06 19.69 16.43
CA GLU A 373 -10.88 20.02 17.23
C GLU A 373 -11.26 19.86 18.71
#